data_38b322b5126e54995cd51d0bc49ebc85
#
_entry.id   38b322b5126e54995cd51d0bc49ebc85
#
_cell.length_a   1.000
_cell.length_b   1.000
_cell.length_c   1.000
_cell.angle_alpha   90.00
_cell.angle_beta   90.00
_cell.angle_gamma   90.00
#
_symmetry.space_group_name_H-M   'P 1'
#
loop_
_entity.id
_entity.type
_entity.pdbx_description
1 polymer ?
#
loop_
_entity_poly.entity_id
_entity_poly.type
_entity_poly.pdbx_seq_one_letter_code
_entity_poly.pdbx_strand_id
1 'polypeptide(L)'
;MRPATAQEDVVAALRLSLEEEKSNREKLAQDLATTQDESRSRAAVLDQARARTTELSERLQKTEQEASRLAQQAQVETERSRAALEAAKAEAEALRQAKEKLRAETDALRSQLTVAEVQAKSAEEKVKLTTATLRQAEEEKKKLIEQNQSLSQGVTQLAEKSGEMTKEIREYRPLAPNALYSDYLNRRATVRLMAERPSVQNKRTRRTETRALLLTDGTRTAALVPLGETPFGLGDAGSSWDSLTGTLTLPPPSNFPKPLPALESIKGSDPRLLLAPVEAALLEKHPEIAYRIASDPFRFPKALLISPSGKGYGECTFKLEPSFPGYLEMDSRFLNRLQGEYAPEAGDIVLSLNGEFLGVMVNDQFCALVPSLEPGPALPLDSKGASRAAGETLATLKKRASSLDFRLQ
;
A
#
# COMPACT_ATOMS: atom_id res chain seq x y z
N MET A 1 -11.93 -4.69 -46.13
CA MET A 1 -12.41 -5.53 -45.04
C MET A 1 -11.24 -6.33 -44.47
N ARG A 2 -11.04 -6.17 -43.20
CA ARG A 2 -10.05 -6.76 -42.29
C ARG A 2 -8.63 -6.12 -42.32
N PRO A 3 -8.31 -5.43 -41.22
CA PRO A 3 -7.37 -5.94 -40.28
C PRO A 3 -7.82 -5.63 -38.83
N ALA A 4 -8.77 -6.40 -38.31
CA ALA A 4 -9.11 -6.38 -36.89
C ALA A 4 -8.35 -7.46 -36.08
N THR A 5 -7.81 -8.45 -36.78
CA THR A 5 -7.31 -9.69 -36.17
C THR A 5 -5.96 -9.51 -35.43
N ALA A 6 -5.08 -8.63 -35.88
CA ALA A 6 -3.75 -8.47 -35.24
C ALA A 6 -3.81 -7.71 -33.92
N GLN A 7 -4.81 -6.84 -33.73
CA GLN A 7 -5.00 -6.13 -32.46
C GLN A 7 -5.75 -7.00 -31.44
N GLU A 8 -6.68 -7.81 -31.92
CA GLU A 8 -7.37 -8.79 -31.07
C GLU A 8 -6.44 -9.92 -30.62
N ASP A 9 -5.53 -10.37 -31.49
CA ASP A 9 -4.56 -11.40 -31.13
C ASP A 9 -3.53 -10.95 -30.10
N VAL A 10 -3.12 -9.69 -30.15
CA VAL A 10 -2.21 -9.10 -29.12
C VAL A 10 -2.96 -8.89 -27.80
N VAL A 11 -4.21 -8.47 -27.86
CA VAL A 11 -5.07 -8.33 -26.66
C VAL A 11 -5.43 -9.71 -26.11
N ALA A 12 -5.63 -10.70 -26.96
CA ALA A 12 -5.88 -12.08 -26.56
C ALA A 12 -4.61 -12.70 -25.93
N ALA A 13 -3.43 -12.47 -26.53
CA ALA A 13 -2.16 -12.94 -25.97
C ALA A 13 -1.85 -12.30 -24.60
N LEU A 14 -2.17 -11.01 -24.45
CA LEU A 14 -2.03 -10.31 -23.17
C LEU A 14 -3.07 -10.78 -22.12
N ARG A 15 -4.28 -11.12 -22.56
CA ARG A 15 -5.28 -11.73 -21.67
C ARG A 15 -4.90 -13.15 -21.27
N LEU A 16 -4.36 -13.94 -22.18
CA LEU A 16 -3.85 -15.29 -21.89
C LEU A 16 -2.65 -15.25 -20.94
N SER A 17 -1.72 -14.31 -21.13
CA SER A 17 -0.61 -14.14 -20.19
C SER A 17 -1.07 -13.65 -18.82
N LEU A 18 -2.13 -12.84 -18.75
CA LEU A 18 -2.74 -12.40 -17.50
C LEU A 18 -3.49 -13.55 -16.80
N GLU A 19 -4.13 -14.43 -17.56
CA GLU A 19 -4.79 -15.63 -17.03
C GLU A 19 -3.79 -16.71 -16.63
N GLU A 20 -2.71 -16.88 -17.38
CA GLU A 20 -1.58 -17.73 -16.96
C GLU A 20 -0.93 -17.21 -15.66
N GLU A 21 -0.79 -15.91 -15.52
CA GLU A 21 -0.27 -15.33 -14.28
C GLU A 21 -1.25 -15.42 -13.10
N LYS A 22 -2.55 -15.32 -13.37
CA LYS A 22 -3.57 -15.62 -12.35
C LYS A 22 -3.54 -17.08 -11.95
N SER A 23 -3.45 -17.97 -12.93
CA SER A 23 -3.32 -19.42 -12.70
C SER A 23 -2.03 -19.78 -11.97
N ASN A 24 -0.92 -19.09 -12.29
CA ASN A 24 0.33 -19.25 -11.58
C ASN A 24 0.27 -18.69 -10.15
N ARG A 25 -0.53 -17.64 -9.94
CA ARG A 25 -0.81 -17.10 -8.60
C ARG A 25 -1.68 -18.02 -7.76
N GLU A 26 -2.70 -18.63 -8.37
CA GLU A 26 -3.51 -19.65 -7.69
C GLU A 26 -2.67 -20.89 -7.36
N LYS A 27 -1.83 -21.33 -8.29
CA LYS A 27 -0.87 -22.39 -8.04
C LYS A 27 0.15 -22.00 -6.97
N LEU A 28 0.67 -20.76 -7.00
CA LEU A 28 1.58 -20.26 -5.96
C LEU A 28 0.89 -20.14 -4.58
N ALA A 29 -0.41 -19.76 -4.57
CA ALA A 29 -1.18 -19.70 -3.33
C ALA A 29 -1.46 -21.12 -2.77
N GLN A 30 -1.67 -22.07 -3.68
CA GLN A 30 -1.86 -23.49 -3.33
C GLN A 30 -0.54 -24.15 -2.88
N ASP A 31 0.58 -23.79 -3.54
CA ASP A 31 1.92 -24.23 -3.14
C ASP A 31 2.37 -23.61 -1.81
N LEU A 32 1.94 -22.39 -1.51
CA LEU A 32 2.12 -21.76 -0.20
C LEU A 32 1.33 -22.50 0.90
N ALA A 33 0.12 -22.93 0.59
CA ALA A 33 -0.70 -23.72 1.52
C ALA A 33 -0.07 -25.10 1.81
N THR A 34 0.50 -25.75 0.77
CA THR A 34 1.19 -27.06 0.94
C THR A 34 2.55 -26.91 1.63
N THR A 35 3.29 -25.83 1.38
CA THR A 35 4.55 -25.56 2.10
C THR A 35 4.34 -25.18 3.56
N GLN A 36 3.15 -24.69 3.92
CA GLN A 36 2.80 -24.46 5.33
C GLN A 36 2.61 -25.75 6.12
N ASP A 37 2.08 -26.79 5.49
CA ASP A 37 1.99 -28.11 6.12
C ASP A 37 3.35 -28.81 6.21
N GLU A 38 4.25 -28.54 5.27
CA GLU A 38 5.61 -29.06 5.30
C GLU A 38 6.54 -28.29 6.27
N SER A 39 6.22 -27.02 6.61
CA SER A 39 7.04 -26.21 7.52
C SER A 39 6.99 -26.68 8.98
N ARG A 40 5.97 -27.49 9.32
CA ARG A 40 5.83 -28.07 10.66
C ARG A 40 6.95 -29.02 11.08
N SER A 41 7.76 -29.48 10.15
CA SER A 41 8.79 -30.50 10.44
C SER A 41 10.24 -29.99 10.46
N ARG A 42 10.48 -28.69 10.28
CA ARG A 42 11.87 -28.25 10.04
C ARG A 42 12.23 -26.92 10.71
N ALA A 43 12.87 -27.00 11.89
CA ALA A 43 13.72 -25.90 12.39
C ALA A 43 14.82 -25.52 11.36
N ALA A 44 15.28 -26.50 10.53
CA ALA A 44 16.21 -26.30 9.41
C ALA A 44 15.62 -25.48 8.25
N VAL A 45 14.29 -25.39 8.12
CA VAL A 45 13.63 -24.60 7.06
C VAL A 45 13.65 -23.09 7.37
N LEU A 46 13.79 -22.72 8.64
CA LEU A 46 13.90 -21.30 9.04
C LEU A 46 15.18 -20.64 8.49
N ASP A 47 16.29 -21.37 8.49
CA ASP A 47 17.54 -20.85 7.90
C ASP A 47 17.50 -20.86 6.38
N GLN A 48 16.79 -21.83 5.79
CA GLN A 48 16.54 -21.87 4.35
C GLN A 48 15.54 -20.81 3.92
N ALA A 49 14.55 -20.45 4.77
CA ALA A 49 13.63 -19.33 4.53
C ALA A 49 14.35 -17.97 4.63
N ARG A 50 15.29 -17.84 5.56
CA ARG A 50 16.15 -16.65 5.65
C ARG A 50 17.05 -16.49 4.43
N ALA A 51 17.65 -17.57 3.96
CA ALA A 51 18.44 -17.55 2.72
C ALA A 51 17.56 -17.21 1.49
N ARG A 52 16.31 -17.73 1.46
CA ARG A 52 15.36 -17.41 0.38
C ARG A 52 14.83 -15.98 0.45
N THR A 53 14.65 -15.40 1.64
CA THR A 53 14.26 -13.98 1.75
C THR A 53 15.38 -13.03 1.33
N THR A 54 16.64 -13.35 1.63
CA THR A 54 17.77 -12.60 1.08
C THR A 54 17.88 -12.78 -0.44
N GLU A 55 17.72 -13.99 -0.94
CA GLU A 55 17.71 -14.23 -2.39
C GLU A 55 16.54 -13.53 -3.10
N LEU A 56 15.35 -13.51 -2.50
CA LEU A 56 14.18 -12.80 -3.02
C LEU A 56 14.35 -11.28 -2.97
N SER A 57 14.98 -10.74 -1.92
CA SER A 57 15.28 -9.30 -1.85
C SER A 57 16.32 -8.90 -2.90
N GLU A 58 17.33 -9.74 -3.14
CA GLU A 58 18.30 -9.52 -4.21
C GLU A 58 17.67 -9.63 -5.61
N ARG A 59 16.73 -10.56 -5.79
CA ARG A 59 15.96 -10.66 -7.05
C ARG A 59 15.03 -9.46 -7.24
N LEU A 60 14.41 -8.98 -6.16
CA LEU A 60 13.56 -7.79 -6.22
C LEU A 60 14.38 -6.55 -6.61
N GLN A 61 15.56 -6.40 -6.01
CA GLN A 61 16.48 -5.32 -6.35
C GLN A 61 16.99 -5.43 -7.80
N LYS A 62 17.22 -6.65 -8.29
CA LYS A 62 17.56 -6.88 -9.71
C LYS A 62 16.39 -6.56 -10.64
N THR A 63 15.15 -6.96 -10.30
CA THR A 63 13.98 -6.65 -11.12
C THR A 63 13.64 -5.17 -11.12
N GLU A 64 13.87 -4.44 -10.02
CA GLU A 64 13.76 -2.97 -9.99
C GLU A 64 14.83 -2.29 -10.86
N GLN A 65 16.07 -2.80 -10.83
CA GLN A 65 17.14 -2.32 -11.73
C GLN A 65 16.82 -2.64 -13.20
N GLU A 66 16.28 -3.82 -13.48
CA GLU A 66 15.86 -4.20 -14.83
C GLU A 66 14.68 -3.36 -15.32
N ALA A 67 13.68 -3.10 -14.46
CA ALA A 67 12.55 -2.23 -14.77
C ALA A 67 13.00 -0.78 -15.04
N SER A 68 13.92 -0.27 -14.23
CA SER A 68 14.54 1.04 -14.44
C SER A 68 15.33 1.09 -15.77
N ARG A 69 16.06 0.03 -16.08
CA ARG A 69 16.81 -0.09 -17.34
C ARG A 69 15.89 -0.19 -18.56
N LEU A 70 14.79 -0.94 -18.44
CA LEU A 70 13.77 -1.01 -19.48
C LEU A 70 13.05 0.33 -19.69
N ALA A 71 12.78 1.07 -18.61
CA ALA A 71 12.20 2.42 -18.70
C ALA A 71 13.15 3.40 -19.40
N GLN A 72 14.46 3.32 -19.11
CA GLN A 72 15.47 4.10 -19.83
C GLN A 72 15.60 3.69 -21.31
N GLN A 73 15.51 2.38 -21.59
CA GLN A 73 15.51 1.91 -22.98
C GLN A 73 14.30 2.39 -23.75
N ALA A 74 13.10 2.37 -23.12
CA ALA A 74 11.89 2.89 -23.74
C ALA A 74 11.95 4.41 -23.99
N GLN A 75 12.60 5.16 -23.12
CA GLN A 75 12.87 6.60 -23.34
C GLN A 75 13.81 6.81 -24.52
N VAL A 76 14.90 6.06 -24.61
CA VAL A 76 15.84 6.14 -25.73
C VAL A 76 15.18 5.74 -27.05
N GLU A 77 14.29 4.77 -27.01
CA GLU A 77 13.55 4.32 -28.20
C GLU A 77 12.49 5.33 -28.67
N THR A 78 11.82 6.02 -27.71
CA THR A 78 10.92 7.14 -28.03
C THR A 78 11.67 8.36 -28.57
N GLU A 79 12.85 8.64 -28.10
CA GLU A 79 13.71 9.70 -28.67
C GLU A 79 14.21 9.33 -30.06
N ARG A 80 14.59 8.07 -30.27
CA ARG A 80 14.97 7.58 -31.62
C ARG A 80 13.80 7.64 -32.61
N SER A 81 12.60 7.29 -32.16
CA SER A 81 11.42 7.37 -33.03
C SER A 81 11.02 8.82 -33.35
N ARG A 82 11.22 9.76 -32.39
CA ARG A 82 11.04 11.20 -32.64
C ARG A 82 12.08 11.73 -33.64
N ALA A 83 13.32 11.36 -33.45
CA ALA A 83 14.39 11.74 -34.38
C ALA A 83 14.14 11.18 -35.81
N ALA A 84 13.66 9.95 -35.91
CA ALA A 84 13.26 9.35 -37.18
C ALA A 84 12.07 10.07 -37.84
N LEU A 85 11.12 10.55 -37.00
CA LEU A 85 9.97 11.33 -37.49
C LEU A 85 10.41 12.71 -38.03
N GLU A 86 11.32 13.37 -37.36
CA GLU A 86 11.88 14.66 -37.82
C GLU A 86 12.76 14.51 -39.07
N ALA A 87 13.53 13.42 -39.17
CA ALA A 87 14.26 13.09 -40.35
C ALA A 87 13.33 12.82 -41.58
N ALA A 88 12.24 12.10 -41.35
CA ALA A 88 11.22 11.84 -42.39
C ALA A 88 10.48 13.13 -42.81
N LYS A 89 10.24 14.06 -41.90
CA LYS A 89 9.65 15.38 -42.23
C LYS A 89 10.62 16.22 -43.06
N ALA A 90 11.89 16.25 -42.70
CA ALA A 90 12.94 16.97 -43.48
C ALA A 90 13.10 16.38 -44.89
N GLU A 91 13.00 15.05 -45.01
CA GLU A 91 13.03 14.37 -46.32
C GLU A 91 11.79 14.70 -47.16
N ALA A 92 10.61 14.82 -46.51
CA ALA A 92 9.36 15.25 -47.17
C ALA A 92 9.42 16.73 -47.65
N GLU A 93 10.07 17.61 -46.91
CA GLU A 93 10.28 19.00 -47.32
C GLU A 93 11.32 19.09 -48.44
N ALA A 94 12.40 18.33 -48.36
CA ALA A 94 13.38 18.23 -49.45
C ALA A 94 12.74 17.67 -50.76
N LEU A 95 11.83 16.70 -50.62
CA LEU A 95 11.05 16.18 -51.75
C LEU A 95 10.06 17.23 -52.31
N ARG A 96 9.47 18.10 -51.46
CA ARG A 96 8.64 19.21 -51.90
C ARG A 96 9.43 20.24 -52.70
N GLN A 97 10.63 20.60 -52.23
CA GLN A 97 11.52 21.51 -52.93
C GLN A 97 12.05 20.89 -54.26
N ALA A 98 12.36 19.58 -54.25
CA ALA A 98 12.69 18.86 -55.48
C ALA A 98 11.50 18.86 -56.46
N LYS A 99 10.27 18.67 -55.98
CA LYS A 99 9.06 18.69 -56.78
C LYS A 99 8.78 20.06 -57.40
N GLU A 100 9.06 21.17 -56.65
CA GLU A 100 8.97 22.54 -57.19
C GLU A 100 10.04 22.83 -58.27
N LYS A 101 11.28 22.36 -58.05
CA LYS A 101 12.31 22.43 -59.09
C LYS A 101 11.97 21.65 -60.33
N LEU A 102 11.42 20.43 -60.15
CA LEU A 102 10.95 19.62 -61.28
C LEU A 102 9.79 20.27 -62.03
N ARG A 103 8.91 20.97 -61.30
CA ARG A 103 7.81 21.76 -61.91
C ARG A 103 8.36 22.93 -62.74
N ALA A 104 9.32 23.66 -62.20
CA ALA A 104 10.00 24.75 -62.92
C ALA A 104 10.76 24.26 -64.17
N GLU A 105 11.42 23.10 -64.07
CA GLU A 105 12.07 22.46 -65.23
C GLU A 105 11.10 21.96 -66.28
N THR A 106 9.95 21.38 -65.86
CA THR A 106 8.89 20.94 -66.80
C THR A 106 8.20 22.14 -67.45
N ASP A 107 8.06 23.28 -66.78
CA ASP A 107 7.49 24.49 -67.41
C ASP A 107 8.49 25.19 -68.29
N ALA A 108 9.81 25.14 -68.00
CA ALA A 108 10.87 25.57 -68.90
C ALA A 108 11.00 24.64 -70.14
N LEU A 109 10.83 23.33 -69.93
CA LEU A 109 10.81 22.38 -71.02
C LEU A 109 9.56 22.49 -71.88
N ARG A 110 8.38 22.85 -71.32
CA ARG A 110 7.18 23.19 -72.11
C ARG A 110 7.37 24.35 -73.02
N SER A 111 8.21 25.36 -72.69
CA SER A 111 8.53 26.48 -73.56
C SER A 111 9.48 26.07 -74.73
N GLN A 112 10.15 24.94 -74.61
CA GLN A 112 11.00 24.39 -75.70
C GLN A 112 10.27 23.32 -76.55
N LEU A 113 9.01 23.06 -76.28
CA LEU A 113 8.25 21.91 -76.78
C LEU A 113 7.66 22.09 -78.18
N THR A 114 8.03 23.12 -78.96
CA THR A 114 7.69 23.19 -80.41
C THR A 114 8.60 22.30 -81.27
N VAL A 115 9.61 21.59 -80.64
CA VAL A 115 10.56 20.77 -81.42
C VAL A 115 10.54 19.28 -81.05
N ALA A 116 9.80 18.86 -80.01
CA ALA A 116 9.99 17.51 -79.48
C ALA A 116 8.70 16.73 -79.15
N GLU A 117 7.73 16.68 -80.07
CA GLU A 117 6.51 15.82 -79.93
C GLU A 117 6.82 14.32 -79.76
N VAL A 118 7.99 13.87 -80.19
CA VAL A 118 8.39 12.45 -80.04
C VAL A 118 8.93 12.17 -78.64
N GLN A 119 9.50 13.17 -77.97
CA GLN A 119 9.99 13.01 -76.60
C GLN A 119 8.89 13.17 -75.52
N ALA A 120 7.79 13.82 -75.88
CA ALA A 120 6.66 14.05 -74.94
C ALA A 120 6.00 12.74 -74.46
N LYS A 121 5.88 11.73 -75.33
CA LYS A 121 5.27 10.43 -74.95
C LYS A 121 6.12 9.67 -73.92
N SER A 122 7.45 9.69 -74.06
CA SER A 122 8.32 9.02 -73.07
C SER A 122 8.41 9.78 -71.73
N ALA A 123 8.22 11.10 -71.74
CA ALA A 123 8.14 11.90 -70.52
C ALA A 123 6.82 11.72 -69.80
N GLU A 124 5.70 11.53 -70.53
CA GLU A 124 4.37 11.28 -69.97
C GLU A 124 4.27 9.91 -69.26
N GLU A 125 4.92 8.85 -69.84
CA GLU A 125 5.02 7.56 -69.14
C GLU A 125 5.87 7.63 -67.86
N LYS A 126 7.00 8.38 -67.90
CA LYS A 126 7.80 8.58 -66.68
C LYS A 126 7.10 9.36 -65.59
N VAL A 127 6.27 10.35 -65.96
CA VAL A 127 5.46 11.10 -65.03
C VAL A 127 4.35 10.24 -64.42
N LYS A 128 3.71 9.37 -65.21
CA LYS A 128 2.68 8.39 -64.74
C LYS A 128 3.31 7.37 -63.76
N LEU A 129 4.54 6.90 -64.09
CA LEU A 129 5.22 5.94 -63.22
C LEU A 129 5.66 6.58 -61.88
N THR A 130 6.18 7.82 -61.92
CA THR A 130 6.56 8.55 -60.69
C THR A 130 5.37 8.98 -59.83
N THR A 131 4.20 9.24 -60.49
CA THR A 131 2.97 9.55 -59.75
C THR A 131 2.40 8.30 -59.04
N ALA A 132 2.54 7.14 -59.67
CA ALA A 132 2.15 5.86 -59.05
C ALA A 132 3.06 5.50 -57.87
N THR A 133 4.39 5.71 -58.00
CA THR A 133 5.33 5.49 -56.90
C THR A 133 5.17 6.50 -55.76
N LEU A 134 4.84 7.75 -56.08
CA LEU A 134 4.51 8.76 -55.06
C LEU A 134 3.26 8.43 -54.23
N ARG A 135 2.21 7.99 -54.94
CA ARG A 135 1.01 7.49 -54.28
C ARG A 135 1.26 6.28 -53.36
N GLN A 136 2.07 5.35 -53.83
CA GLN A 136 2.50 4.23 -52.98
C GLN A 136 3.30 4.69 -51.75
N ALA A 137 4.24 5.63 -51.92
CA ALA A 137 5.02 6.17 -50.79
C ALA A 137 4.15 6.98 -49.80
N GLU A 138 3.10 7.68 -50.29
CA GLU A 138 2.14 8.39 -49.44
C GLU A 138 1.25 7.43 -48.65
N GLU A 139 0.81 6.33 -49.29
CA GLU A 139 0.04 5.29 -48.60
C GLU A 139 0.86 4.52 -47.58
N GLU A 140 2.12 4.21 -47.88
CA GLU A 140 3.06 3.59 -46.92
C GLU A 140 3.35 4.52 -45.72
N LYS A 141 3.52 5.82 -45.96
CA LYS A 141 3.71 6.81 -44.94
C LYS A 141 2.49 6.91 -44.00
N LYS A 142 1.30 6.88 -44.58
CA LYS A 142 0.07 6.91 -43.80
C LYS A 142 -0.10 5.67 -42.92
N LYS A 143 0.22 4.49 -43.46
CA LYS A 143 0.23 3.23 -42.72
C LYS A 143 1.27 3.24 -41.58
N LEU A 144 2.46 3.81 -41.81
CA LEU A 144 3.52 3.95 -40.81
C LEU A 144 3.13 4.90 -39.68
N ILE A 145 2.43 6.00 -40.00
CA ILE A 145 1.92 6.95 -38.98
C ILE A 145 0.85 6.29 -38.12
N GLU A 146 -0.11 5.55 -38.75
CA GLU A 146 -1.15 4.82 -38.02
C GLU A 146 -0.56 3.71 -37.15
N GLN A 147 0.44 3.00 -37.64
CA GLN A 147 1.16 1.99 -36.85
C GLN A 147 1.92 2.59 -35.65
N ASN A 148 2.60 3.73 -35.84
CA ASN A 148 3.32 4.42 -34.76
C ASN A 148 2.36 5.00 -33.70
N GLN A 149 1.19 5.54 -34.11
CA GLN A 149 0.18 5.98 -33.16
C GLN A 149 -0.41 4.80 -32.37
N SER A 150 -0.69 3.69 -33.02
CA SER A 150 -1.17 2.47 -32.37
C SER A 150 -0.13 1.89 -31.39
N LEU A 151 1.15 1.89 -31.81
CA LEU A 151 2.24 1.43 -30.94
C LEU A 151 2.41 2.33 -29.72
N SER A 152 2.37 3.64 -29.89
CA SER A 152 2.45 4.62 -28.80
C SER A 152 1.30 4.46 -27.79
N GLN A 153 0.08 4.27 -28.27
CA GLN A 153 -1.07 4.00 -27.42
C GLN A 153 -0.93 2.67 -26.68
N GLY A 154 -0.44 1.63 -27.36
CA GLY A 154 -0.18 0.33 -26.74
C GLY A 154 0.87 0.38 -25.65
N VAL A 155 1.96 1.13 -25.85
CA VAL A 155 3.03 1.33 -24.84
C VAL A 155 2.49 2.09 -23.63
N THR A 156 1.66 3.13 -23.85
CA THR A 156 1.07 3.90 -22.74
C THR A 156 0.13 3.02 -21.90
N GLN A 157 -0.74 2.25 -22.57
CA GLN A 157 -1.64 1.32 -21.86
C GLN A 157 -0.90 0.19 -21.13
N LEU A 158 0.21 -0.29 -21.70
CA LEU A 158 1.07 -1.28 -21.04
C LEU A 158 1.78 -0.69 -19.81
N ALA A 159 2.24 0.55 -19.88
CA ALA A 159 2.86 1.25 -18.75
C ALA A 159 1.86 1.50 -17.62
N GLU A 160 0.63 1.92 -17.95
CA GLU A 160 -0.45 2.09 -16.97
C GLU A 160 -0.83 0.76 -16.30
N LYS A 161 -1.09 -0.29 -17.09
CA LYS A 161 -1.41 -1.63 -16.56
C LYS A 161 -0.26 -2.24 -15.76
N SER A 162 0.98 -2.04 -16.18
CA SER A 162 2.15 -2.47 -15.42
C SER A 162 2.26 -1.74 -14.08
N GLY A 163 1.92 -0.44 -14.05
CA GLY A 163 1.84 0.35 -12.82
C GLY A 163 0.74 -0.14 -11.86
N GLU A 164 -0.43 -0.45 -12.39
CA GLU A 164 -1.55 -1.03 -11.63
C GLU A 164 -1.21 -2.42 -11.08
N MET A 165 -0.67 -3.31 -11.93
CA MET A 165 -0.21 -4.64 -11.50
C MET A 165 0.88 -4.57 -10.43
N THR A 166 1.80 -3.63 -10.53
CA THR A 166 2.86 -3.47 -9.51
C THR A 166 2.28 -3.00 -8.18
N LYS A 167 1.25 -2.14 -8.19
CA LYS A 167 0.51 -1.76 -6.98
C LYS A 167 -0.25 -2.95 -6.39
N GLU A 168 -1.01 -3.67 -7.21
CA GLU A 168 -1.72 -4.89 -6.78
C GLU A 168 -0.78 -5.93 -6.20
N ILE A 169 0.36 -6.19 -6.84
CA ILE A 169 1.37 -7.14 -6.33
C ILE A 169 1.90 -6.70 -4.97
N ARG A 170 2.16 -5.41 -4.76
CA ARG A 170 2.60 -4.89 -3.46
C ARG A 170 1.52 -5.03 -2.38
N GLU A 171 0.26 -4.78 -2.73
CA GLU A 171 -0.87 -4.87 -1.79
C GLU A 171 -1.22 -6.32 -1.41
N TYR A 172 -1.07 -7.28 -2.31
CA TYR A 172 -1.40 -8.68 -2.09
C TYR A 172 -0.22 -9.56 -1.66
N ARG A 173 0.99 -9.03 -1.64
CA ARG A 173 2.16 -9.80 -1.21
C ARG A 173 2.31 -9.76 0.31
N PRO A 174 2.28 -10.91 1.01
CA PRO A 174 2.55 -10.94 2.44
C PRO A 174 4.00 -10.54 2.71
N LEU A 175 4.19 -9.67 3.70
CA LEU A 175 5.49 -9.29 4.22
C LEU A 175 5.99 -10.38 5.18
N ALA A 176 7.30 -10.52 5.30
CA ALA A 176 7.87 -11.46 6.24
C ALA A 176 7.58 -11.02 7.69
N PRO A 177 7.15 -11.92 8.59
CA PRO A 177 6.80 -11.59 9.97
C PRO A 177 7.90 -10.87 10.75
N ASN A 178 9.17 -11.25 10.54
CA ASN A 178 10.31 -10.59 11.15
C ASN A 178 10.51 -9.14 10.65
N ALA A 179 10.20 -8.86 9.38
CA ALA A 179 10.26 -7.52 8.82
C ALA A 179 9.17 -6.62 9.44
N LEU A 180 7.93 -7.15 9.56
CA LEU A 180 6.83 -6.45 10.22
C LEU A 180 7.14 -6.18 11.70
N TYR A 181 7.73 -7.14 12.39
CA TYR A 181 8.13 -6.96 13.78
C TYR A 181 9.24 -5.91 13.94
N SER A 182 10.26 -5.95 13.08
CA SER A 182 11.33 -4.94 13.07
C SER A 182 10.77 -3.55 12.77
N ASP A 183 9.87 -3.45 11.81
CA ASP A 183 9.17 -2.22 11.46
C ASP A 183 8.38 -1.67 12.66
N TYR A 184 7.61 -2.53 13.33
CA TYR A 184 6.90 -2.19 14.56
C TYR A 184 7.85 -1.64 15.64
N LEU A 185 8.99 -2.27 15.88
CA LEU A 185 9.95 -1.81 16.89
C LEU A 185 10.46 -0.39 16.61
N ASN A 186 10.62 -0.03 15.35
CA ASN A 186 11.14 1.26 14.90
C ASN A 186 10.09 2.38 14.93
N ARG A 187 8.80 2.04 14.77
CA ARG A 187 7.70 3.02 14.65
C ARG A 187 6.94 3.27 15.96
N ARG A 188 7.34 2.65 17.06
CA ARG A 188 6.65 2.82 18.35
C ARG A 188 6.81 4.23 18.88
N ALA A 189 5.70 4.87 19.20
CA ALA A 189 5.64 6.06 20.01
C ALA A 189 5.69 5.69 21.50
N THR A 190 6.02 6.64 22.34
CA THR A 190 5.98 6.47 23.80
C THR A 190 4.91 7.38 24.38
N VAL A 191 3.98 6.82 25.12
CA VAL A 191 2.98 7.56 25.89
C VAL A 191 3.33 7.45 27.37
N ARG A 192 3.51 8.59 28.03
CA ARG A 192 3.68 8.67 29.48
C ARG A 192 2.46 9.30 30.09
N LEU A 193 1.87 8.62 31.04
CA LEU A 193 0.69 9.08 31.74
C LEU A 193 0.97 9.13 33.25
N MET A 194 0.44 10.14 33.90
CA MET A 194 0.53 10.32 35.33
C MET A 194 -0.85 10.66 35.91
N ALA A 195 -1.22 9.94 36.94
CA ALA A 195 -2.46 10.17 37.70
C ALA A 195 -2.15 10.39 39.15
N GLU A 196 -2.62 11.50 39.71
CA GLU A 196 -2.50 11.84 41.11
C GLU A 196 -3.88 11.82 41.77
N ARG A 197 -4.00 11.14 42.89
CA ARG A 197 -5.21 11.07 43.70
C ARG A 197 -5.04 11.72 45.06
N PRO A 198 -6.11 12.33 45.59
CA PRO A 198 -6.12 12.79 46.96
C PRO A 198 -5.99 11.58 47.91
N SER A 199 -5.15 11.70 48.89
CA SER A 199 -5.02 10.71 49.97
C SER A 199 -4.84 11.46 51.31
N VAL A 200 -5.38 10.86 52.36
CA VAL A 200 -5.39 11.50 53.71
C VAL A 200 -4.00 11.75 54.26
N GLN A 201 -2.98 11.01 53.86
CA GLN A 201 -1.60 11.13 54.37
C GLN A 201 -0.58 11.58 53.32
N ASN A 202 -0.75 11.26 52.07
CA ASN A 202 0.15 11.65 50.97
C ASN A 202 -0.57 11.54 49.62
N LYS A 203 -0.16 12.36 48.64
CA LYS A 203 -0.65 12.21 47.26
C LYS A 203 -0.25 10.85 46.72
N ARG A 204 -1.24 10.11 46.22
CA ARG A 204 -0.99 8.82 45.61
C ARG A 204 -0.78 9.02 44.11
N THR A 205 0.48 8.97 43.68
CA THR A 205 0.85 9.14 42.25
C THR A 205 1.04 7.76 41.59
N ARG A 206 0.36 7.54 40.51
CA ARG A 206 0.61 6.40 39.60
C ARG A 206 1.18 6.94 38.30
N ARG A 207 2.24 6.31 37.79
CA ARG A 207 2.87 6.64 36.50
C ARG A 207 2.95 5.40 35.67
N THR A 208 2.65 5.54 34.37
CA THR A 208 2.84 4.50 33.38
C THR A 208 3.58 5.07 32.18
N GLU A 209 4.39 4.22 31.58
CA GLU A 209 5.03 4.46 30.28
C GLU A 209 4.71 3.28 29.40
N THR A 210 3.97 3.53 28.33
CA THR A 210 3.57 2.50 27.38
C THR A 210 4.07 2.80 25.98
N ARG A 211 4.28 1.74 25.22
CA ARG A 211 4.63 1.82 23.79
C ARG A 211 3.34 1.79 22.98
N ALA A 212 3.07 2.91 22.34
CA ALA A 212 1.87 3.12 21.56
C ALA A 212 2.14 2.94 20.05
N LEU A 213 1.18 2.41 19.34
CA LEU A 213 1.19 2.34 17.89
C LEU A 213 0.48 3.57 17.31
N LEU A 214 1.11 4.22 16.35
CA LEU A 214 0.48 5.31 15.60
C LEU A 214 -0.41 4.72 14.51
N LEU A 215 -1.67 5.08 14.49
CA LEU A 215 -2.68 4.62 13.54
C LEU A 215 -3.19 5.77 12.68
N THR A 216 -3.50 5.48 11.43
CA THR A 216 -4.19 6.42 10.54
C THR A 216 -5.28 5.73 9.74
N ASP A 217 -6.43 6.39 9.60
CA ASP A 217 -7.52 6.00 8.70
C ASP A 217 -7.52 6.82 7.39
N GLY A 218 -6.44 7.62 7.16
CA GLY A 218 -6.31 8.52 6.02
C GLY A 218 -6.85 9.92 6.25
N THR A 219 -7.72 10.12 7.25
CA THR A 219 -8.28 11.42 7.63
C THR A 219 -7.73 11.91 8.97
N ARG A 220 -7.47 10.99 9.87
CA ARG A 220 -7.03 11.25 11.23
C ARG A 220 -5.86 10.35 11.60
N THR A 221 -5.03 10.82 12.52
CA THR A 221 -3.96 10.02 13.12
C THR A 221 -4.01 10.11 14.64
N ALA A 222 -3.83 8.98 15.30
CA ALA A 222 -3.79 8.90 16.75
C ALA A 222 -2.87 7.77 17.23
N ALA A 223 -2.33 7.89 18.43
CA ALA A 223 -1.60 6.81 19.08
C ALA A 223 -2.60 5.92 19.86
N LEU A 224 -2.55 4.62 19.63
CA LEU A 224 -3.40 3.65 20.32
C LEU A 224 -2.84 3.38 21.72
N VAL A 225 -3.68 3.52 22.71
CA VAL A 225 -3.34 3.28 24.13
C VAL A 225 -4.38 2.36 24.73
N PRO A 226 -4.09 1.08 24.95
CA PRO A 226 -4.99 0.19 25.69
C PRO A 226 -5.20 0.72 27.12
N LEU A 227 -6.44 0.69 27.58
CA LEU A 227 -6.79 1.19 28.93
C LEU A 227 -6.01 0.47 30.04
N GLY A 228 -5.69 -0.81 29.86
CA GLY A 228 -4.88 -1.59 30.79
C GLY A 228 -3.45 -1.07 30.95
N GLU A 229 -2.94 -0.32 29.98
CA GLU A 229 -1.59 0.29 30.00
C GLU A 229 -1.60 1.72 30.57
N THR A 230 -2.74 2.18 31.10
CA THR A 230 -2.86 3.50 31.73
C THR A 230 -2.75 3.42 33.25
N PRO A 231 -2.46 4.52 33.95
CA PRO A 231 -2.42 4.53 35.43
C PRO A 231 -3.81 4.48 36.07
N PHE A 232 -4.87 4.42 35.27
CA PHE A 232 -6.27 4.30 35.66
C PHE A 232 -6.95 3.16 34.86
N GLY A 233 -8.08 2.69 35.33
CA GLY A 233 -8.82 1.61 34.67
C GLY A 233 -10.31 1.71 34.89
N LEU A 234 -11.07 0.72 34.39
CA LEU A 234 -12.52 0.65 34.60
C LEU A 234 -12.92 0.56 36.09
N GLY A 235 -12.02 0.06 36.94
CA GLY A 235 -12.20 0.07 38.38
C GLY A 235 -12.22 1.47 38.99
N ASP A 236 -11.69 2.45 38.31
CA ASP A 236 -11.59 3.84 38.73
C ASP A 236 -12.82 4.68 38.27
N ALA A 237 -13.83 4.05 37.70
CA ALA A 237 -15.06 4.70 37.28
C ALA A 237 -15.70 5.52 38.41
N GLY A 238 -16.05 6.78 38.13
CA GLY A 238 -16.59 7.72 39.11
C GLY A 238 -15.58 8.27 40.12
N SER A 239 -14.30 7.89 40.01
CA SER A 239 -13.22 8.44 40.84
C SER A 239 -12.87 9.87 40.42
N SER A 240 -12.31 10.64 41.38
CA SER A 240 -11.72 11.93 41.13
C SER A 240 -10.19 11.86 41.25
N TRP A 241 -9.50 12.69 40.50
CA TRP A 241 -8.04 12.87 40.57
C TRP A 241 -7.71 14.32 40.83
N ASP A 242 -6.59 14.57 41.50
CA ASP A 242 -6.04 15.92 41.66
C ASP A 242 -5.42 16.42 40.35
N SER A 243 -4.79 15.50 39.61
CA SER A 243 -4.29 15.74 38.25
C SER A 243 -4.23 14.47 37.41
N LEU A 244 -4.47 14.64 36.14
CA LEU A 244 -4.23 13.65 35.10
C LEU A 244 -3.42 14.31 34.01
N THR A 245 -2.22 13.86 33.77
CA THR A 245 -1.35 14.44 32.72
C THR A 245 -0.82 13.34 31.80
N GLY A 246 -0.59 13.71 30.57
CA GLY A 246 -0.03 12.81 29.56
C GLY A 246 0.91 13.50 28.61
N THR A 247 1.88 12.77 28.14
CA THR A 247 2.77 13.21 27.06
C THR A 247 2.94 12.10 26.05
N LEU A 248 2.99 12.48 24.77
CA LEU A 248 3.30 11.62 23.66
C LEU A 248 4.68 12.00 23.11
N THR A 249 5.54 11.02 22.94
CA THR A 249 6.83 11.16 22.24
C THR A 249 6.81 10.28 21.00
N LEU A 250 6.96 10.88 19.83
CA LEU A 250 7.04 10.16 18.57
C LEU A 250 8.38 9.42 18.44
N PRO A 251 8.47 8.39 17.59
CA PRO A 251 9.75 7.75 17.29
C PRO A 251 10.72 8.73 16.61
N PRO A 252 12.03 8.44 16.61
CA PRO A 252 13.01 9.26 15.91
C PRO A 252 12.62 9.53 14.46
N PRO A 253 12.94 10.75 13.93
CA PRO A 253 13.79 11.81 14.53
C PRO A 253 13.05 12.76 15.47
N SER A 254 11.74 12.65 15.66
CA SER A 254 10.91 13.60 16.45
C SER A 254 10.79 13.16 17.92
N ASN A 255 11.88 13.23 18.68
CA ASN A 255 11.94 12.75 20.06
C ASN A 255 11.40 13.70 21.15
N PHE A 256 10.74 14.80 20.78
CA PHE A 256 10.25 15.77 21.75
C PHE A 256 8.89 15.35 22.32
N PRO A 257 8.75 15.30 23.68
CA PRO A 257 7.48 15.00 24.30
C PRO A 257 6.49 16.14 24.08
N LYS A 258 5.29 15.78 23.61
CA LYS A 258 4.15 16.70 23.42
C LYS A 258 3.10 16.43 24.48
N PRO A 259 2.53 17.45 25.12
CA PRO A 259 1.42 17.26 26.06
C PRO A 259 0.20 16.71 25.32
N LEU A 260 -0.51 15.79 25.96
CA LEU A 260 -1.77 15.23 25.49
C LEU A 260 -2.91 15.97 26.20
N PRO A 261 -3.87 16.53 25.44
CA PRO A 261 -5.03 17.19 26.03
C PRO A 261 -6.08 16.21 26.58
N ALA A 262 -6.22 15.07 25.94
CA ALA A 262 -7.16 14.03 26.30
C ALA A 262 -6.76 12.68 25.73
N LEU A 263 -7.33 11.59 26.28
CA LEU A 263 -7.46 10.31 25.60
C LEU A 263 -8.92 10.17 25.14
N GLU A 264 -9.14 9.66 23.95
CA GLU A 264 -10.47 9.52 23.38
C GLU A 264 -10.80 8.03 23.24
N SER A 265 -12.00 7.62 23.58
CA SER A 265 -12.45 6.28 23.22
C SER A 265 -12.74 6.22 21.72
N ILE A 266 -12.80 5.01 21.17
CA ILE A 266 -13.13 4.81 19.75
C ILE A 266 -14.65 4.55 19.65
N LYS A 267 -15.33 5.31 18.81
CA LYS A 267 -16.76 5.11 18.56
C LYS A 267 -16.98 3.77 17.85
N GLY A 268 -17.88 2.96 18.37
CA GLY A 268 -18.20 1.65 17.77
C GLY A 268 -17.20 0.53 18.01
N SER A 269 -16.05 0.80 18.66
CA SER A 269 -15.06 -0.21 19.01
C SER A 269 -15.08 -0.55 20.50
N ASP A 270 -14.17 -1.42 20.93
CA ASP A 270 -14.04 -1.88 22.32
C ASP A 270 -13.75 -0.69 23.26
N PRO A 271 -14.49 -0.55 24.37
CA PRO A 271 -14.31 0.57 25.31
C PRO A 271 -12.97 0.54 26.06
N ARG A 272 -12.19 -0.53 25.97
CA ARG A 272 -10.85 -0.65 26.56
C ARG A 272 -9.75 -0.07 25.67
N LEU A 273 -10.08 0.36 24.44
CA LEU A 273 -9.14 0.98 23.49
C LEU A 273 -9.31 2.49 23.49
N LEU A 274 -8.24 3.20 23.78
CA LEU A 274 -8.16 4.65 23.78
C LEU A 274 -7.22 5.16 22.70
N LEU A 275 -7.47 6.37 22.25
CA LEU A 275 -6.66 7.09 21.27
C LEU A 275 -6.09 8.34 21.92
N ALA A 276 -4.78 8.53 21.81
CA ALA A 276 -4.12 9.80 22.06
C ALA A 276 -4.04 10.55 20.71
N PRO A 277 -4.78 11.65 20.53
CA PRO A 277 -4.79 12.37 19.26
C PRO A 277 -3.42 12.93 18.93
N VAL A 278 -3.04 12.85 17.65
CA VAL A 278 -1.77 13.37 17.12
C VAL A 278 -2.08 14.45 16.11
N GLU A 279 -1.46 15.62 16.28
CA GLU A 279 -1.59 16.73 15.33
C GLU A 279 -1.01 16.33 13.97
N ALA A 280 -1.76 16.57 12.89
CA ALA A 280 -1.35 16.23 11.53
C ALA A 280 0.01 16.84 11.17
N ALA A 281 0.27 18.07 11.57
CA ALA A 281 1.54 18.77 11.33
C ALA A 281 2.79 18.03 11.86
N LEU A 282 2.63 17.19 12.88
CA LEU A 282 3.74 16.40 13.43
C LEU A 282 4.13 15.24 12.54
N LEU A 283 3.22 14.81 11.64
CA LEU A 283 3.40 13.64 10.77
C LEU A 283 3.59 14.02 9.30
N GLU A 284 3.43 15.30 8.94
CA GLU A 284 3.60 15.75 7.54
C GLU A 284 4.95 15.35 6.94
N LYS A 285 6.01 15.36 7.76
CA LYS A 285 7.37 15.00 7.32
C LYS A 285 7.64 13.49 7.34
N HIS A 286 6.86 12.74 8.10
CA HIS A 286 7.09 11.31 8.36
C HIS A 286 5.76 10.54 8.40
N PRO A 287 4.95 10.55 7.32
CA PRO A 287 3.67 9.86 7.29
C PRO A 287 3.83 8.33 7.42
N GLU A 288 5.01 7.82 7.09
CA GLU A 288 5.34 6.39 7.13
C GLU A 288 5.37 5.79 8.53
N ILE A 289 5.47 6.61 9.59
CA ILE A 289 5.51 6.09 10.97
C ILE A 289 4.13 5.63 11.48
N ALA A 290 3.05 6.06 10.83
CA ALA A 290 1.70 5.63 11.18
C ALA A 290 1.29 4.39 10.38
N TYR A 291 0.66 3.44 11.06
CA TYR A 291 0.07 2.26 10.44
C TYR A 291 -1.31 2.59 9.91
N ARG A 292 -1.59 2.15 8.70
CA ARG A 292 -2.95 2.25 8.15
C ARG A 292 -3.84 1.22 8.79
N ILE A 293 -5.08 1.60 9.06
CA ILE A 293 -6.12 0.66 9.45
C ILE A 293 -6.47 -0.19 8.22
N ALA A 294 -6.58 -1.49 8.40
CA ALA A 294 -6.94 -2.41 7.34
C ALA A 294 -8.34 -2.13 6.81
N SER A 295 -8.44 -1.85 5.52
CA SER A 295 -9.72 -1.71 4.83
C SER A 295 -10.42 -3.05 4.58
N ASP A 296 -9.64 -4.12 4.46
CA ASP A 296 -10.10 -5.50 4.32
C ASP A 296 -9.34 -6.40 5.32
N PRO A 297 -9.94 -6.65 6.51
CA PRO A 297 -9.33 -7.49 7.54
C PRO A 297 -9.10 -8.94 7.11
N PHE A 298 -9.85 -9.43 6.11
CA PHE A 298 -9.83 -10.82 5.68
C PHE A 298 -8.98 -11.06 4.42
N ARG A 299 -8.24 -10.07 3.98
CA ARG A 299 -7.33 -10.18 2.82
C ARG A 299 -6.34 -11.35 2.95
N PHE A 300 -5.89 -11.63 4.15
CA PHE A 300 -5.01 -12.77 4.45
C PHE A 300 -5.66 -13.68 5.49
N PRO A 301 -5.48 -14.99 5.40
CA PRO A 301 -6.05 -15.95 6.34
C PRO A 301 -5.34 -15.98 7.70
N LYS A 302 -4.20 -15.29 7.81
CA LYS A 302 -3.40 -15.15 9.02
C LYS A 302 -3.13 -13.70 9.32
N ALA A 303 -2.94 -13.42 10.59
CA ALA A 303 -2.47 -12.15 11.11
C ALA A 303 -1.18 -12.34 11.91
N LEU A 304 -0.41 -11.28 12.05
CA LEU A 304 0.75 -11.20 12.92
C LEU A 304 0.34 -10.60 14.25
N LEU A 305 0.54 -11.34 15.32
CA LEU A 305 0.43 -10.86 16.69
C LEU A 305 1.79 -10.36 17.15
N ILE A 306 1.79 -9.22 17.83
CA ILE A 306 3.01 -8.60 18.36
C ILE A 306 2.77 -8.21 19.82
N SER A 307 3.60 -8.70 20.73
CA SER A 307 3.59 -8.27 22.12
C SER A 307 4.17 -6.87 22.28
N PRO A 308 3.41 -5.90 22.78
CA PRO A 308 3.94 -4.56 23.07
C PRO A 308 5.07 -4.58 24.10
N SER A 309 5.06 -5.56 25.01
CA SER A 309 6.10 -5.75 26.03
C SER A 309 7.44 -6.25 25.47
N GLY A 310 7.51 -6.59 24.18
CA GLY A 310 8.73 -7.10 23.55
C GLY A 310 9.00 -8.60 23.78
N LYS A 311 8.03 -9.36 24.30
CA LYS A 311 8.14 -10.81 24.49
C LYS A 311 8.30 -11.58 23.19
N GLY A 312 7.83 -11.03 22.06
CA GLY A 312 7.95 -11.65 20.75
C GLY A 312 6.79 -11.35 19.81
N TYR A 313 6.69 -12.14 18.80
CA TYR A 313 5.62 -12.08 17.80
C TYR A 313 5.34 -13.48 17.25
N GLY A 314 4.18 -13.67 16.66
CA GLY A 314 3.81 -14.94 16.01
C GLY A 314 2.66 -14.77 15.04
N GLU A 315 2.54 -15.66 14.09
CA GLU A 315 1.40 -15.73 13.18
C GLU A 315 0.26 -16.52 13.83
N CYS A 316 -0.95 -16.07 13.64
CA CYS A 316 -2.16 -16.74 14.08
C CYS A 316 -3.23 -16.71 12.99
N THR A 317 -3.93 -17.81 12.80
CA THR A 317 -5.14 -17.84 11.99
C THR A 317 -6.30 -17.23 12.77
N PHE A 318 -7.24 -16.65 12.06
CA PHE A 318 -8.41 -16.04 12.67
C PHE A 318 -9.65 -16.20 11.79
N LYS A 319 -10.79 -15.99 12.39
CA LYS A 319 -12.08 -16.00 11.70
C LYS A 319 -13.00 -14.92 12.25
N LEU A 320 -14.00 -14.54 11.47
CA LEU A 320 -15.09 -13.69 11.97
C LEU A 320 -15.97 -14.53 12.90
N GLU A 321 -16.28 -13.96 14.06
CA GLU A 321 -17.34 -14.48 14.94
C GLU A 321 -18.64 -13.75 14.63
N PRO A 322 -19.64 -14.39 14.00
CA PRO A 322 -20.85 -13.73 13.57
C PRO A 322 -21.65 -13.09 14.71
N SER A 323 -21.51 -13.65 15.93
CA SER A 323 -22.16 -13.12 17.13
C SER A 323 -21.54 -11.80 17.60
N PHE A 324 -20.30 -11.52 17.21
CA PHE A 324 -19.52 -10.35 17.62
C PHE A 324 -18.82 -9.71 16.42
N PRO A 325 -19.55 -9.02 15.53
CA PRO A 325 -19.00 -8.54 14.25
C PRO A 325 -17.86 -7.51 14.39
N GLY A 326 -17.67 -6.91 15.56
CA GLY A 326 -16.55 -6.04 15.89
C GLY A 326 -15.29 -6.78 16.38
N TYR A 327 -15.30 -8.12 16.40
CA TYR A 327 -14.20 -8.92 16.93
C TYR A 327 -13.82 -10.05 15.98
N LEU A 328 -12.52 -10.35 15.94
CA LEU A 328 -11.99 -11.55 15.31
C LEU A 328 -11.72 -12.60 16.39
N GLU A 329 -12.17 -13.83 16.16
CA GLU A 329 -11.77 -14.98 16.98
C GLU A 329 -10.44 -15.51 16.47
N MET A 330 -9.42 -15.49 17.30
CA MET A 330 -8.08 -15.96 17.00
C MET A 330 -7.96 -17.45 17.33
N ASP A 331 -7.21 -18.20 16.55
CA ASP A 331 -6.97 -19.62 16.81
C ASP A 331 -5.94 -19.77 17.96
N SER A 332 -6.44 -19.75 19.19
CA SER A 332 -5.65 -19.84 20.42
C SER A 332 -5.47 -21.28 20.91
N ARG A 333 -5.13 -22.24 20.01
CA ARG A 333 -5.03 -23.64 20.38
C ARG A 333 -4.05 -23.82 21.55
N PHE A 334 -4.51 -24.48 22.60
CA PHE A 334 -3.70 -24.82 23.78
C PHE A 334 -2.42 -25.60 23.41
N LEU A 335 -2.47 -26.38 22.33
CA LEU A 335 -1.31 -27.13 21.81
C LEU A 335 -0.18 -26.24 21.32
N ASN A 336 -0.47 -25.03 20.83
CA ASN A 336 0.55 -24.08 20.35
C ASN A 336 1.44 -23.62 21.52
N ARG A 337 0.85 -23.38 22.70
CA ARG A 337 1.62 -23.07 23.92
C ARG A 337 2.57 -24.20 24.34
N LEU A 338 2.15 -25.44 24.17
CA LEU A 338 2.99 -26.60 24.51
C LEU A 338 4.14 -26.81 23.51
N GLN A 339 4.00 -26.31 22.29
CA GLN A 339 5.00 -26.41 21.22
C GLN A 339 5.97 -25.21 21.18
N GLY A 340 5.82 -24.25 22.11
CA GLY A 340 6.66 -23.05 22.16
C GLY A 340 6.30 -22.00 21.09
N GLU A 341 5.16 -22.14 20.43
CA GLU A 341 4.63 -21.12 19.52
C GLU A 341 4.07 -19.92 20.33
N TYR A 342 4.11 -18.74 19.70
CA TYR A 342 3.57 -17.54 20.31
C TYR A 342 2.05 -17.68 20.48
N ALA A 343 1.57 -17.51 21.71
CA ALA A 343 0.15 -17.58 22.02
C ALA A 343 -0.43 -16.18 22.17
N PRO A 344 -1.65 -15.91 21.68
CA PRO A 344 -2.31 -14.61 21.87
C PRO A 344 -2.43 -14.26 23.35
N GLU A 345 -2.10 -13.04 23.70
CA GLU A 345 -2.28 -12.46 25.05
C GLU A 345 -3.07 -11.15 24.93
N ALA A 346 -3.85 -10.81 25.98
CA ALA A 346 -4.53 -9.53 26.04
C ALA A 346 -3.54 -8.37 25.88
N GLY A 347 -3.85 -7.41 25.02
CA GLY A 347 -2.99 -6.28 24.71
C GLY A 347 -2.09 -6.48 23.50
N ASP A 348 -1.98 -7.69 22.95
CA ASP A 348 -1.22 -7.92 21.74
C ASP A 348 -1.80 -7.12 20.57
N ILE A 349 -0.90 -6.54 19.78
CA ILE A 349 -1.23 -5.82 18.56
C ILE A 349 -1.38 -6.81 17.42
N VAL A 350 -2.43 -6.67 16.64
CA VAL A 350 -2.72 -7.55 15.50
C VAL A 350 -2.55 -6.78 14.21
N LEU A 351 -1.59 -7.22 13.39
CA LEU A 351 -1.32 -6.67 12.06
C LEU A 351 -1.70 -7.69 10.98
N SER A 352 -2.21 -7.20 9.88
CA SER A 352 -2.34 -7.96 8.64
C SER A 352 -0.94 -8.24 8.05
N LEU A 353 -0.81 -9.29 7.25
CA LEU A 353 0.49 -9.64 6.64
C LEU A 353 0.99 -8.64 5.59
N ASN A 354 0.19 -7.65 5.20
CA ASN A 354 0.65 -6.50 4.40
C ASN A 354 1.10 -5.30 5.27
N GLY A 355 1.08 -5.44 6.59
CA GLY A 355 1.50 -4.39 7.54
C GLY A 355 0.39 -3.41 7.92
N GLU A 356 -0.87 -3.64 7.55
CA GLU A 356 -2.01 -2.84 8.02
C GLU A 356 -2.44 -3.28 9.44
N PHE A 357 -2.95 -2.34 10.20
CA PHE A 357 -3.43 -2.59 11.55
C PHE A 357 -4.84 -3.18 11.53
N LEU A 358 -5.05 -4.30 12.20
CA LEU A 358 -6.35 -4.96 12.35
C LEU A 358 -7.04 -4.59 13.67
N GLY A 359 -6.33 -4.73 14.78
CA GLY A 359 -6.91 -4.52 16.09
C GLY A 359 -5.96 -4.86 17.24
N VAL A 360 -6.55 -5.04 18.41
CA VAL A 360 -5.85 -5.40 19.66
C VAL A 360 -6.54 -6.58 20.32
N MET A 361 -5.77 -7.52 20.81
CA MET A 361 -6.28 -8.63 21.61
C MET A 361 -6.90 -8.11 22.91
N VAL A 362 -8.15 -8.43 23.14
CA VAL A 362 -8.87 -8.04 24.37
C VAL A 362 -8.80 -9.13 25.43
N ASN A 363 -8.56 -10.35 25.01
CA ASN A 363 -8.21 -11.51 25.82
C ASN A 363 -7.38 -12.50 24.97
N ASP A 364 -7.22 -13.75 25.37
CA ASP A 364 -6.46 -14.77 24.66
C ASP A 364 -7.16 -15.38 23.43
N GLN A 365 -8.42 -14.99 23.16
CA GLN A 365 -9.22 -15.52 22.05
C GLN A 365 -9.70 -14.46 21.08
N PHE A 366 -9.99 -13.25 21.55
CA PHE A 366 -10.64 -12.23 20.75
C PHE A 366 -9.76 -11.01 20.51
N CYS A 367 -9.72 -10.58 19.26
CA CYS A 367 -9.14 -9.30 18.83
C CYS A 367 -10.27 -8.30 18.55
N ALA A 368 -10.28 -7.16 19.22
CA ALA A 368 -11.18 -6.06 18.92
C ALA A 368 -10.71 -5.34 17.66
N LEU A 369 -11.54 -5.32 16.63
CA LEU A 369 -11.29 -4.57 15.39
C LEU A 369 -11.40 -3.07 15.63
N VAL A 370 -10.54 -2.33 14.94
CA VAL A 370 -10.59 -0.87 14.89
C VAL A 370 -10.81 -0.45 13.44
N PRO A 371 -12.08 -0.31 13.01
CA PRO A 371 -12.39 0.00 11.61
C PRO A 371 -12.19 1.47 11.26
N SER A 372 -12.17 2.39 12.23
CA SER A 372 -11.97 3.82 12.06
C SER A 372 -11.41 4.47 13.32
N LEU A 373 -10.89 5.70 13.21
CA LEU A 373 -10.46 6.51 14.36
C LEU A 373 -11.51 7.55 14.76
N GLU A 374 -12.79 7.28 14.50
CA GLU A 374 -13.87 8.19 14.90
C GLU A 374 -13.89 8.33 16.43
N PRO A 375 -13.75 9.57 16.94
CA PRO A 375 -13.67 9.80 18.37
C PRO A 375 -15.00 9.56 19.06
N GLY A 376 -14.94 8.86 20.19
CA GLY A 376 -16.01 8.74 21.14
C GLY A 376 -15.78 9.67 22.34
N PRO A 377 -16.38 9.36 23.52
CA PRO A 377 -16.18 10.13 24.73
C PRO A 377 -14.68 10.31 25.06
N ALA A 378 -14.29 11.56 25.31
CA ALA A 378 -12.93 11.93 25.67
C ALA A 378 -12.71 11.86 27.18
N LEU A 379 -11.55 11.39 27.57
CA LEU A 379 -11.02 11.41 28.93
C LEU A 379 -10.01 12.55 28.99
N PRO A 380 -10.37 13.71 29.54
CA PRO A 380 -9.50 14.87 29.56
C PRO A 380 -8.28 14.63 30.48
N LEU A 381 -7.13 15.08 29.98
CA LEU A 381 -5.85 15.06 30.70
C LEU A 381 -5.49 16.50 31.05
N ASP A 382 -5.77 16.94 32.27
CA ASP A 382 -5.44 18.27 32.75
C ASP A 382 -4.86 18.23 34.16
N SER A 383 -4.04 19.20 34.44
CA SER A 383 -3.41 19.36 35.76
C SER A 383 -4.36 19.87 36.86
N LYS A 384 -5.48 20.50 36.47
CA LYS A 384 -6.43 21.10 37.44
C LYS A 384 -7.86 21.16 36.85
N GLY A 385 -8.76 20.28 37.23
CA GLY A 385 -10.19 20.42 36.95
C GLY A 385 -10.84 19.36 36.04
N ALA A 386 -10.08 18.67 35.22
CA ALA A 386 -10.59 17.55 34.40
C ALA A 386 -10.89 16.27 35.21
N SER A 387 -10.58 16.26 36.46
CA SER A 387 -10.59 15.07 37.34
C SER A 387 -11.94 14.38 37.46
N ARG A 388 -13.04 15.14 37.49
CA ARG A 388 -14.41 14.60 37.59
C ARG A 388 -14.93 14.11 36.23
N ALA A 389 -14.69 14.88 35.19
CA ALA A 389 -15.09 14.51 33.82
C ALA A 389 -14.42 13.22 33.36
N ALA A 390 -13.14 13.03 33.72
CA ALA A 390 -12.43 11.78 33.46
C ALA A 390 -13.08 10.57 34.15
N GLY A 391 -13.50 10.73 35.42
CA GLY A 391 -14.21 9.70 36.17
C GLY A 391 -15.60 9.34 35.56
N GLU A 392 -16.32 10.34 35.09
CA GLU A 392 -17.61 10.17 34.39
C GLU A 392 -17.42 9.46 33.03
N THR A 393 -16.36 9.81 32.29
CA THR A 393 -16.00 9.10 31.06
C THR A 393 -15.66 7.64 31.35
N LEU A 394 -14.85 7.35 32.36
CA LEU A 394 -14.53 5.98 32.78
C LEU A 394 -15.77 5.21 33.22
N ALA A 395 -16.74 5.87 33.88
CA ALA A 395 -18.01 5.24 34.24
C ALA A 395 -18.83 4.85 33.01
N THR A 396 -18.80 5.70 31.98
CA THR A 396 -19.46 5.39 30.68
C THR A 396 -18.75 4.22 29.98
N LEU A 397 -17.42 4.21 29.94
CA LEU A 397 -16.65 3.12 29.36
C LEU A 397 -16.86 1.81 30.13
N LYS A 398 -16.91 1.86 31.48
CA LYS A 398 -17.21 0.71 32.32
C LYS A 398 -18.60 0.13 32.00
N LYS A 399 -19.61 0.99 31.87
CA LYS A 399 -20.98 0.54 31.52
C LYS A 399 -20.98 -0.16 30.17
N ARG A 400 -20.28 0.38 29.15
CA ARG A 400 -20.14 -0.25 27.84
C ARG A 400 -19.39 -1.59 27.96
N ALA A 401 -18.26 -1.64 28.68
CA ALA A 401 -17.51 -2.87 28.88
C ALA A 401 -18.32 -3.95 29.59
N SER A 402 -19.10 -3.58 30.61
CA SER A 402 -19.97 -4.52 31.34
C SER A 402 -21.17 -4.99 30.51
N SER A 403 -21.52 -4.31 29.43
CA SER A 403 -22.56 -4.74 28.47
C SER A 403 -22.06 -5.67 27.40
N LEU A 404 -20.73 -5.87 27.28
CA LEU A 404 -20.15 -6.86 26.38
C LEU A 404 -20.48 -8.28 26.89
N ASP A 405 -20.53 -9.21 25.93
CA ASP A 405 -20.63 -10.63 26.26
C ASP A 405 -19.47 -11.07 27.17
N PHE A 406 -19.76 -12.01 28.08
CA PHE A 406 -18.75 -12.49 29.03
C PHE A 406 -17.50 -13.08 28.36
N ARG A 407 -17.62 -13.62 27.15
CA ARG A 407 -16.52 -14.14 26.35
C ARG A 407 -15.54 -13.03 25.89
N LEU A 408 -16.00 -11.79 25.84
CA LEU A 408 -15.22 -10.62 25.44
C LEU A 408 -14.64 -9.87 26.64
N GLN A 409 -15.14 -10.13 27.85
CA GLN A 409 -14.65 -9.52 29.09
C GLN A 409 -13.38 -10.22 29.57
#